data_da0a7911a5d4f87d7254a608930b28b7
#
_entry.id   da0a7911a5d4f87d7254a608930b28b7
#
_cell.length_a   1.000
_cell.length_b   1.000
_cell.length_c   1.000
_cell.angle_alpha   90.00
_cell.angle_beta   90.00
_cell.angle_gamma   90.00
#
_symmetry.space_group_name_H-M   'P 1'
#
loop_
_entity.id
_entity.type
_entity.pdbx_description
1 polymer ?
#
loop_
_entity_poly.entity_id
_entity_poly.type
_entity_poly.pdbx_seq_one_letter_code
_entity_poly.pdbx_strand_id
1 'polypeptide(L)'
;MEWALRVQGVGNASAVALGSPMATLERGGAPWLTIDCGSEGLTSYQAHYGQMPQAVFITHVHLDHVGGLERLFVDSYFSERRGRTRLYVPAPVVPLLQRRLADYPNVLAEGGANFWDAFQLVPVGEAFWHDGVRLEVFPVRHHLSLIHI
;
A
#
# COMPACT_ATOMS: atom_id res chain seq x y z
N MET A 1 15.42 -18.61 -7.76
CA MET A 1 15.01 -17.25 -8.12
C MET A 1 15.39 -16.33 -6.97
N GLU A 2 16.09 -15.28 -7.28
CA GLU A 2 16.62 -14.37 -6.28
C GLU A 2 15.54 -13.48 -5.69
N TRP A 3 15.61 -13.25 -4.39
CA TRP A 3 14.77 -12.31 -3.65
C TRP A 3 15.58 -11.11 -3.20
N ALA A 4 14.98 -9.94 -3.28
CA ALA A 4 15.57 -8.71 -2.77
C ALA A 4 14.51 -7.84 -2.10
N LEU A 5 14.94 -6.98 -1.18
CA LEU A 5 14.11 -5.96 -0.58
C LEU A 5 14.64 -4.60 -1.03
N ARG A 6 13.81 -3.86 -1.74
CA ARG A 6 14.10 -2.48 -2.14
C ARG A 6 13.35 -1.51 -1.27
N VAL A 7 14.06 -0.62 -0.62
CA VAL A 7 13.46 0.40 0.24
C VAL A 7 13.27 1.67 -0.59
N GLN A 8 12.04 2.14 -0.73
CA GLN A 8 11.69 3.38 -1.42
C GLN A 8 11.80 4.60 -0.52
N GLY A 9 11.62 4.45 0.78
CA GLY A 9 11.73 5.53 1.73
C GLY A 9 11.87 5.05 3.15
N VAL A 10 12.55 5.82 3.99
CA VAL A 10 12.84 5.50 5.40
C VAL A 10 12.44 6.63 6.35
N GLY A 11 11.83 7.70 5.83
CA GLY A 11 11.35 8.82 6.64
C GLY A 11 10.10 8.47 7.43
N ASN A 12 9.79 9.29 8.42
CA ASN A 12 8.51 9.27 9.12
C ASN A 12 7.65 10.46 8.66
N ALA A 13 6.52 10.69 9.34
CA ALA A 13 5.58 11.76 8.98
C ALA A 13 6.21 13.17 8.91
N SER A 14 7.33 13.39 9.59
CA SER A 14 8.00 14.70 9.62
C SER A 14 9.33 14.73 8.84
N ALA A 15 9.91 13.59 8.53
CA ALA A 15 11.18 13.49 7.81
C ALA A 15 10.97 13.30 6.30
N VAL A 16 10.30 14.26 5.67
CA VAL A 16 9.84 14.16 4.28
C VAL A 16 11.00 13.97 3.28
N ALA A 17 12.17 14.54 3.56
CA ALA A 17 13.34 14.42 2.69
C ALA A 17 13.86 12.97 2.58
N LEU A 18 13.53 12.11 3.52
CA LEU A 18 13.89 10.68 3.50
C LEU A 18 12.86 9.80 2.80
N GLY A 19 11.80 10.41 2.26
CA GLY A 19 10.67 9.71 1.69
C GLY A 19 9.74 9.11 2.76
N SER A 20 8.57 8.68 2.36
CA SER A 20 7.66 7.97 3.27
C SER A 20 8.04 6.49 3.35
N PRO A 21 7.80 5.81 4.49
CA PRO A 21 8.13 4.41 4.66
C PRO A 21 7.42 3.54 3.63
N MET A 22 8.20 2.88 2.82
CA MET A 22 7.70 1.98 1.77
C MET A 22 8.84 1.05 1.35
N ALA A 23 8.54 -0.22 1.18
CA ALA A 23 9.50 -1.19 0.70
C ALA A 23 8.84 -2.16 -0.28
N THR A 24 9.62 -2.67 -1.21
CA THR A 24 9.15 -3.64 -2.21
C THR A 24 9.99 -4.90 -2.15
N LEU A 25 9.32 -6.03 -1.97
CA LEU A 25 9.91 -7.33 -2.20
C LEU A 25 9.99 -7.55 -3.71
N GLU A 26 11.21 -7.79 -4.18
CA GLU A 26 11.49 -8.14 -5.58
C GLU A 26 11.70 -9.65 -5.69
N ARG A 27 11.21 -10.21 -6.76
CA ARG A 27 11.43 -11.60 -7.12
C ARG A 27 11.99 -11.68 -8.54
N GLY A 28 13.21 -12.20 -8.68
CA GLY A 28 13.86 -12.25 -9.98
C GLY A 28 14.06 -10.87 -10.62
N GLY A 29 14.34 -9.85 -9.82
CA GLY A 29 14.56 -8.47 -10.29
C GLY A 29 13.28 -7.67 -10.59
N ALA A 30 12.09 -8.25 -10.41
CA ALA A 30 10.82 -7.57 -10.66
C ALA A 30 10.07 -7.31 -9.35
N PRO A 31 9.30 -6.21 -9.25
CA PRO A 31 8.48 -5.95 -8.07
C PRO A 31 7.43 -7.04 -7.90
N TRP A 32 7.33 -7.57 -6.69
CA TRP A 32 6.44 -8.70 -6.40
C TRP A 32 5.36 -8.33 -5.38
N LEU A 33 5.75 -7.74 -4.25
CA LEU A 33 4.83 -7.27 -3.22
C LEU A 33 5.38 -6.02 -2.58
N THR A 34 4.58 -4.98 -2.49
CA THR A 34 4.95 -3.73 -1.85
C THR A 34 4.37 -3.65 -0.46
N ILE A 35 5.14 -3.17 0.50
CA ILE A 35 4.75 -2.98 1.89
C ILE A 35 4.54 -1.50 2.12
N ASP A 36 3.32 -1.13 2.47
CA ASP A 36 2.82 0.23 2.60
C ASP A 36 2.83 1.01 1.28
N CYS A 37 2.24 2.19 1.29
CA CYS A 37 2.09 3.02 0.11
C CYS A 37 2.02 4.49 0.53
N GLY A 38 3.14 5.05 0.96
CA GLY A 38 3.26 6.47 1.25
C GLY A 38 3.34 7.29 -0.04
N SER A 39 3.09 8.59 0.04
CA SER A 39 3.05 9.47 -1.14
C SER A 39 4.41 9.57 -1.84
N GLU A 40 5.47 9.85 -1.09
CA GLU A 40 6.83 9.96 -1.62
C GLU A 40 7.37 8.59 -2.04
N GLY A 41 7.05 7.55 -1.26
CA GLY A 41 7.44 6.18 -1.59
C GLY A 41 6.83 5.73 -2.91
N LEU A 42 5.56 6.04 -3.16
CA LEU A 42 4.89 5.72 -4.42
C LEU A 42 5.54 6.45 -5.61
N THR A 43 5.94 7.71 -5.43
CA THR A 43 6.67 8.46 -6.45
C THR A 43 8.00 7.78 -6.78
N SER A 44 8.76 7.37 -5.76
CA SER A 44 10.02 6.64 -5.95
C SER A 44 9.81 5.29 -6.62
N TYR A 45 8.76 4.57 -6.24
CA TYR A 45 8.38 3.30 -6.86
C TYR A 45 8.14 3.48 -8.37
N GLN A 46 7.30 4.43 -8.72
CA GLN A 46 6.96 4.69 -10.12
C GLN A 46 8.17 5.14 -10.93
N ALA A 47 9.04 5.97 -10.36
CA ALA A 47 10.27 6.39 -11.01
C ALA A 47 11.22 5.22 -11.28
N HIS A 48 11.28 4.26 -10.36
CA HIS A 48 12.17 3.10 -10.50
C HIS A 48 11.62 2.02 -11.44
N TYR A 49 10.35 1.66 -11.28
CA TYR A 49 9.76 0.55 -12.03
C TYR A 49 8.98 0.95 -13.28
N GLY A 50 8.69 2.24 -13.45
CA GLY A 50 7.90 2.73 -14.59
C GLY A 50 6.43 2.33 -14.57
N GLN A 51 5.93 1.85 -13.43
CA GLN A 51 4.55 1.39 -13.27
C GLN A 51 4.07 1.58 -11.84
N MET A 52 2.77 1.45 -11.60
CA MET A 52 2.20 1.44 -10.26
C MET A 52 2.29 0.05 -9.63
N PRO A 53 2.30 -0.06 -8.29
CA PRO A 53 2.27 -1.36 -7.62
C PRO A 53 1.05 -2.18 -8.01
N GLN A 54 1.23 -3.47 -8.20
CA GLN A 54 0.16 -4.40 -8.52
C GLN A 54 -0.33 -5.19 -7.30
N ALA A 55 0.45 -5.20 -6.25
CA ALA A 55 0.11 -5.84 -4.99
C ALA A 55 0.74 -5.04 -3.84
N VAL A 56 -0.08 -4.68 -2.86
CA VAL A 56 0.32 -3.87 -1.72
C VAL A 56 -0.19 -4.53 -0.43
N PHE A 57 0.67 -4.64 0.56
CA PHE A 57 0.30 -5.00 1.93
C PHE A 57 0.34 -3.74 2.80
N ILE A 58 -0.73 -3.45 3.53
CA ILE A 58 -0.82 -2.29 4.42
C ILE A 58 -0.59 -2.73 5.86
N THR A 59 0.40 -2.14 6.51
CA THR A 59 0.71 -2.44 7.91
C THR A 59 -0.23 -1.75 8.87
N HIS A 60 -0.49 -0.46 8.67
CA HIS A 60 -1.38 0.37 9.50
C HIS A 60 -1.74 1.66 8.73
N VAL A 61 -2.56 2.53 9.34
CA VAL A 61 -3.21 3.65 8.62
C VAL A 61 -2.64 5.04 8.95
N HIS A 62 -1.41 5.15 9.42
CA HIS A 62 -0.76 6.45 9.48
C HIS A 62 -0.55 6.98 8.06
N LEU A 63 -0.71 8.29 7.85
CA LEU A 63 -0.71 8.88 6.52
C LEU A 63 0.62 8.68 5.78
N ASP A 64 1.73 8.67 6.48
CA ASP A 64 3.04 8.39 5.88
C ASP A 64 3.12 6.98 5.29
N HIS A 65 2.26 6.04 5.72
CA HIS A 65 2.18 4.68 5.22
C HIS A 65 1.08 4.45 4.19
N VAL A 66 0.05 5.29 4.16
CA VAL A 66 -1.12 5.09 3.28
C VAL A 66 -1.45 6.31 2.41
N GLY A 67 -0.73 7.40 2.55
CA GLY A 67 -1.04 8.65 1.84
C GLY A 67 -0.95 8.55 0.32
N GLY A 68 -0.26 7.56 -0.23
CA GLY A 68 -0.20 7.30 -1.66
C GLY A 68 -1.37 6.47 -2.20
N LEU A 69 -2.19 5.88 -1.33
CA LEU A 69 -3.30 5.01 -1.77
C LEU A 69 -4.39 5.76 -2.54
N GLU A 70 -4.61 7.03 -2.28
CA GLU A 70 -5.55 7.82 -3.09
C GLU A 70 -5.08 7.90 -4.54
N ARG A 71 -3.81 8.20 -4.75
CA ARG A 71 -3.22 8.24 -6.09
C ARG A 71 -3.23 6.87 -6.76
N LEU A 72 -2.95 5.81 -6.02
CA LEU A 72 -3.05 4.45 -6.53
C LEU A 72 -4.50 4.09 -6.87
N PHE A 73 -5.46 4.52 -6.06
CA PHE A 73 -6.89 4.39 -6.34
C PHE A 73 -7.26 5.05 -7.67
N VAL A 74 -6.88 6.31 -7.86
CA VAL A 74 -7.20 7.06 -9.08
C VAL A 74 -6.62 6.36 -10.30
N ASP A 75 -5.34 5.97 -10.23
CA ASP A 75 -4.68 5.26 -11.32
C ASP A 75 -5.38 3.93 -11.66
N SER A 76 -5.73 3.15 -10.66
CA SER A 76 -6.38 1.85 -10.86
C SER A 76 -7.84 1.99 -11.29
N TYR A 77 -8.60 2.89 -10.65
CA TYR A 77 -10.04 3.04 -10.88
C TYR A 77 -10.36 3.52 -12.29
N PHE A 78 -9.57 4.47 -12.82
CA PHE A 78 -9.80 5.07 -14.13
C PHE A 78 -8.98 4.42 -15.25
N SER A 79 -8.44 3.24 -15.02
CA SER A 79 -7.67 2.49 -16.01
C SER A 79 -8.23 1.07 -16.21
N GLU A 80 -7.60 0.33 -17.11
CA GLU A 80 -7.88 -1.09 -17.31
C GLU A 80 -7.56 -1.95 -16.10
N ARG A 81 -6.87 -1.39 -15.12
CA ARG A 81 -6.46 -2.09 -13.89
C ARG A 81 -7.52 -2.09 -12.80
N ARG A 82 -8.66 -1.46 -13.03
CA ARG A 82 -9.76 -1.43 -12.05
C ARG A 82 -10.08 -2.85 -11.56
N GLY A 83 -10.05 -3.04 -10.24
CA GLY A 83 -10.32 -4.31 -9.59
C GLY A 83 -9.21 -5.36 -9.73
N ARG A 84 -8.03 -4.98 -10.22
CA ARG A 84 -6.91 -5.93 -10.43
C ARG A 84 -5.75 -5.72 -9.46
N THR A 85 -5.58 -4.53 -8.91
CA THR A 85 -4.53 -4.28 -7.91
C THR A 85 -4.92 -4.97 -6.60
N ARG A 86 -4.11 -5.89 -6.15
CA ARG A 86 -4.36 -6.61 -4.88
C ARG A 86 -3.98 -5.74 -3.70
N LEU A 87 -4.86 -5.64 -2.75
CA LEU A 87 -4.65 -4.89 -1.53
C LEU A 87 -4.85 -5.80 -0.33
N TYR A 88 -3.75 -6.22 0.28
CA TYR A 88 -3.73 -7.06 1.46
C TYR A 88 -3.77 -6.18 2.69
N VAL A 89 -4.79 -6.34 3.52
CA VAL A 89 -4.98 -5.50 4.71
C VAL A 89 -5.31 -6.38 5.90
N PRO A 90 -4.62 -6.29 7.03
CA PRO A 90 -5.03 -7.01 8.23
C PRO A 90 -6.51 -6.73 8.54
N ALA A 91 -7.28 -7.75 8.82
CA ALA A 91 -8.73 -7.62 8.96
C ALA A 91 -9.15 -6.50 9.94
N PRO A 92 -8.51 -6.32 11.12
CA PRO A 92 -8.85 -5.21 12.02
C PRO A 92 -8.51 -3.82 11.46
N VAL A 93 -7.62 -3.74 10.46
CA VAL A 93 -7.20 -2.47 9.85
C VAL A 93 -8.17 -2.01 8.76
N VAL A 94 -8.94 -2.91 8.16
CA VAL A 94 -9.88 -2.58 7.07
C VAL A 94 -10.84 -1.45 7.46
N PRO A 95 -11.56 -1.48 8.59
CA PRO A 95 -12.45 -0.38 8.94
C PRO A 95 -11.71 0.93 9.26
N LEU A 96 -10.47 0.86 9.71
CA LEU A 96 -9.63 2.05 9.93
C LEU A 96 -9.25 2.68 8.59
N LEU A 97 -8.89 1.88 7.61
CA LEU A 97 -8.58 2.34 6.27
C LEU A 97 -9.82 2.91 5.59
N GLN A 98 -11.00 2.33 5.79
CA GLN A 98 -12.27 2.86 5.31
C GLN A 98 -12.47 4.31 5.78
N ARG A 99 -12.35 4.54 7.08
CA ARG A 99 -12.53 5.87 7.67
C ARG A 99 -11.46 6.88 7.25
N ARG A 100 -10.26 6.39 6.96
CA ARG A 100 -9.12 7.26 6.62
C ARG A 100 -9.17 7.73 5.17
N LEU A 101 -9.49 6.85 4.23
CA LEU A 101 -9.32 7.10 2.80
C LEU A 101 -10.52 6.70 1.94
N ALA A 102 -11.22 5.63 2.28
CA ALA A 102 -12.16 5.04 1.34
C ALA A 102 -13.46 5.84 1.17
N ASP A 103 -13.83 6.66 2.13
CA ASP A 103 -15.03 7.48 2.04
C ASP A 103 -14.85 8.73 1.14
N TYR A 104 -13.61 9.19 1.02
CA TYR A 104 -13.30 10.41 0.28
C TYR A 104 -13.69 10.36 -1.21
N PRO A 105 -13.39 9.29 -1.96
CA PRO A 105 -13.72 9.24 -3.38
C PRO A 105 -15.20 9.24 -3.72
N ASN A 106 -16.08 9.09 -2.74
CA ASN A 106 -17.52 9.14 -2.97
C ASN A 106 -18.04 10.52 -3.39
N VAL A 107 -17.24 11.57 -3.24
CA VAL A 107 -17.61 12.95 -3.56
C VAL A 107 -16.94 13.49 -4.82
N LEU A 108 -16.72 12.66 -5.80
CA LEU A 108 -16.19 13.07 -7.10
C LEU A 108 -17.26 13.78 -7.94
N ALA A 109 -16.83 14.72 -8.79
CA ALA A 109 -17.72 15.49 -9.67
C ALA A 109 -18.47 14.61 -10.68
N GLU A 110 -17.91 13.48 -11.04
CA GLU A 110 -18.47 12.48 -11.96
C GLU A 110 -19.57 11.60 -11.33
N GLY A 111 -19.93 11.87 -10.10
CA GLY A 111 -20.78 11.00 -9.28
C GLY A 111 -19.94 10.25 -8.25
N GLY A 112 -20.52 9.40 -7.47
CA GLY A 112 -19.77 8.63 -6.46
C GLY A 112 -18.84 7.60 -7.09
N ALA A 113 -17.69 7.39 -6.47
CA ALA A 113 -16.79 6.29 -6.79
C ALA A 113 -16.50 5.49 -5.52
N ASN A 114 -16.66 4.17 -5.61
CA ASN A 114 -16.33 3.30 -4.50
C ASN A 114 -14.83 3.00 -4.54
N PHE A 115 -14.11 3.43 -3.49
CA PHE A 115 -12.68 3.19 -3.34
C PHE A 115 -12.31 1.72 -3.55
N TRP A 116 -13.11 0.81 -2.99
CA TRP A 116 -12.80 -0.62 -3.05
C TRP A 116 -12.92 -1.23 -4.44
N ASP A 117 -13.67 -0.60 -5.34
CA ASP A 117 -13.80 -1.09 -6.71
C ASP A 117 -12.50 -0.98 -7.53
N ALA A 118 -11.57 -0.14 -7.09
CA ALA A 118 -10.25 -0.05 -7.71
C ALA A 118 -9.38 -1.28 -7.42
N PHE A 119 -9.65 -1.98 -6.33
CA PHE A 119 -8.77 -2.99 -5.77
C PHE A 119 -9.45 -4.35 -5.69
N GLN A 120 -8.61 -5.37 -5.60
CA GLN A 120 -8.98 -6.67 -5.10
C GLN A 120 -8.58 -6.72 -3.62
N LEU A 121 -9.52 -6.35 -2.73
CA LEU A 121 -9.27 -6.36 -1.30
C LEU A 121 -9.19 -7.78 -0.77
N VAL A 122 -8.11 -8.08 -0.07
CA VAL A 122 -7.90 -9.35 0.62
C VAL A 122 -7.64 -9.06 2.10
N PRO A 123 -8.66 -9.15 2.96
CA PRO A 123 -8.45 -9.08 4.40
C PRO A 123 -7.60 -10.26 4.85
N VAL A 124 -6.57 -9.98 5.67
CA VAL A 124 -5.65 -11.03 6.09
C VAL A 124 -5.66 -11.22 7.61
N GLY A 125 -5.41 -12.44 8.04
CA GLY A 125 -5.24 -12.82 9.42
C GLY A 125 -3.75 -13.00 9.75
N GLU A 126 -3.43 -14.13 10.40
CA GLU A 126 -2.05 -14.45 10.81
C GLU A 126 -1.15 -14.80 9.63
N ALA A 127 -1.71 -15.16 8.50
CA ALA A 127 -0.96 -15.49 7.30
C ALA A 127 -1.82 -15.29 6.05
N PHE A 128 -1.15 -15.13 4.90
CA PHE A 128 -1.82 -15.11 3.61
C PHE A 128 -0.89 -15.64 2.52
N TRP A 129 -1.46 -15.96 1.37
CA TRP A 129 -0.72 -16.44 0.20
C TRP A 129 -0.71 -15.37 -0.88
N HIS A 130 0.46 -15.15 -1.46
CA HIS A 130 0.64 -14.30 -2.63
C HIS A 130 1.51 -15.04 -3.64
N ASP A 131 0.97 -15.27 -4.83
CA ASP A 131 1.65 -15.97 -5.94
C ASP A 131 2.42 -17.22 -5.50
N GLY A 132 1.77 -18.09 -4.73
CA GLY A 132 2.33 -19.36 -4.28
C GLY A 132 3.29 -19.28 -3.09
N VAL A 133 3.50 -18.11 -2.52
CA VAL A 133 4.33 -17.93 -1.33
C VAL A 133 3.46 -17.56 -0.13
N ARG A 134 3.69 -18.26 0.98
CA ARG A 134 3.00 -17.98 2.23
C ARG A 134 3.76 -16.90 3.00
N LEU A 135 3.03 -15.86 3.42
CA LEU A 135 3.55 -14.79 4.27
C LEU A 135 2.85 -14.85 5.63
N GLU A 136 3.63 -14.64 6.67
CA GLU A 136 3.13 -14.56 8.04
C GLU A 136 3.07 -13.11 8.48
N VAL A 137 2.02 -12.78 9.25
CA VAL A 137 1.75 -11.42 9.71
C VAL A 137 1.82 -11.41 11.24
N PHE A 138 2.67 -10.55 11.79
CA PHE A 138 2.87 -10.43 13.22
C PHE A 138 2.45 -9.05 13.70
N PRO A 139 1.63 -8.95 14.77
CA PRO A 139 1.40 -7.67 15.41
C PRO A 139 2.67 -7.21 16.13
N VAL A 140 3.01 -5.94 15.97
CA VAL A 140 4.14 -5.32 16.65
C VAL A 140 3.67 -4.09 17.41
N ARG A 141 4.41 -3.72 18.47
CA ARG A 141 4.13 -2.49 19.18
C ARG A 141 4.54 -1.29 18.34
N HIS A 142 3.68 -0.31 18.31
CA HIS A 142 3.91 0.92 17.60
C HIS A 142 3.76 2.09 18.56
N HIS A 143 4.80 2.90 18.69
CA HIS A 143 4.82 4.07 19.57
C HIS A 143 4.67 5.33 18.74
N LEU A 144 3.58 6.05 18.96
CA LEU A 144 3.29 7.30 18.24
C LEU A 144 4.34 8.38 18.45
N SER A 145 4.94 8.40 19.65
CA SER A 145 5.89 9.44 20.02
C SER A 145 7.32 9.15 19.59
N LEU A 146 7.61 7.97 19.08
CA LEU A 146 8.96 7.56 18.77
C LEU A 146 9.15 7.25 17.32
N ILE A 147 8.96 6.01 16.92
CA ILE A 147 9.35 5.52 15.62
C ILE A 147 8.30 4.53 15.15
N HIS A 148 8.09 4.51 13.85
CA HIS A 148 7.33 3.45 13.20
C HIS A 148 8.17 2.20 13.04
N ILE A 149 7.54 1.10 13.24
CA ILE A 149 8.19 -0.19 13.17
C ILE A 149 7.94 -0.80 11.80
#